data_d93228b117f47cf5ba72fc75e6bdfa22
#
_entry.id   d93228b117f47cf5ba72fc75e6bdfa22
#
_cell.length_a   1.000
_cell.length_b   1.000
_cell.length_c   1.000
_cell.angle_alpha   90.00
_cell.angle_beta   90.00
_cell.angle_gamma   90.00
#
_symmetry.space_group_name_H-M   'P 1'
#
loop_
_entity.id
_entity.type
_entity.pdbx_description
1 polymer ?
#
loop_
_entity_poly.entity_id
_entity_poly.type
_entity_poly.pdbx_seq_one_letter_code
_entity_poly.pdbx_strand_id
1 'polypeptide(L)'
;ATNDISEMVGLVVEELHETFAFYLAAIQRLEEEGTLLLVAGAGPLAEVMTEFLLVEQAVDTGINGRVARSGCTALVADTRLDSDYIVRDPHTDPRSELSVAIMVDGAVWGVLNIEAVESGAFTDADVVLVETIAASLGTAVHRAGVIADLECTFTTTLAVITSTVEAKDDYTASHGQDVAGLAERVALRIGLDASQARDVRYAAMLHDVGKIAVPSEILLKPSPLTEQEWVLMRGHAVVGGDLVGRIAAFAHLAPAVRASHERWDGGGYPDGLEGEQIPLAARIIAACDTFDAIVTDRPYRAARSAEEAHAELERVAGSQLDECVVRALLAELASGD
;
A
#
# COMPACT_ATOMS: atom_id res chain seq x y z
N ALA A 1 -1.71 3.37 -3.03
CA ALA A 1 -1.86 4.79 -3.44
C ALA A 1 -1.07 5.11 -4.72
N THR A 2 0.18 4.67 -4.85
CA THR A 2 1.02 4.96 -6.04
C THR A 2 0.49 4.27 -7.30
N ASN A 3 0.03 3.03 -7.20
CA ASN A 3 -0.59 2.30 -8.32
C ASN A 3 -1.92 2.94 -8.77
N ASP A 4 -2.69 3.49 -7.85
CA ASP A 4 -3.99 4.12 -8.10
C ASP A 4 -3.82 5.43 -8.89
N ILE A 5 -2.82 6.27 -8.54
CA ILE A 5 -2.51 7.49 -9.28
C ILE A 5 -1.97 7.17 -10.69
N SER A 6 -1.08 6.19 -10.82
CA SER A 6 -0.51 5.80 -12.11
C SER A 6 -1.58 5.25 -13.07
N GLU A 7 -2.48 4.44 -12.59
CA GLU A 7 -3.62 3.93 -13.35
C GLU A 7 -4.56 5.07 -13.79
N MET A 8 -4.88 5.98 -12.88
CA MET A 8 -5.74 7.13 -13.16
C MET A 8 -5.16 8.06 -14.23
N VAL A 9 -3.87 8.42 -14.14
CA VAL A 9 -3.25 9.31 -15.13
C VAL A 9 -3.10 8.61 -16.48
N GLY A 10 -2.86 7.29 -16.49
CA GLY A 10 -2.86 6.47 -17.71
C GLY A 10 -4.19 6.54 -18.45
N LEU A 11 -5.30 6.27 -17.75
CA LEU A 11 -6.64 6.34 -18.32
C LEU A 11 -6.97 7.73 -18.89
N VAL A 12 -6.53 8.80 -18.25
CA VAL A 12 -6.81 10.16 -18.73
C VAL A 12 -6.08 10.46 -20.06
N VAL A 13 -4.81 10.08 -20.19
CA VAL A 13 -4.08 10.34 -21.44
C VAL A 13 -4.57 9.44 -22.58
N GLU A 14 -4.95 8.21 -22.30
CA GLU A 14 -5.59 7.31 -23.27
C GLU A 14 -6.92 7.87 -23.77
N GLU A 15 -7.80 8.31 -22.89
CA GLU A 15 -9.10 8.90 -23.25
C GLU A 15 -8.93 10.20 -24.04
N LEU A 16 -7.96 11.03 -23.69
CA LEU A 16 -7.63 12.25 -24.46
C LEU A 16 -7.16 11.90 -25.86
N HIS A 17 -6.28 10.91 -26.02
CA HIS A 17 -5.82 10.48 -27.32
C HIS A 17 -6.94 9.85 -28.15
N GLU A 18 -7.74 8.94 -27.58
CA GLU A 18 -8.83 8.26 -28.30
C GLU A 18 -9.94 9.24 -28.74
N THR A 19 -10.27 10.22 -27.88
CA THR A 19 -11.36 11.17 -28.15
C THR A 19 -10.98 12.24 -29.15
N PHE A 20 -9.76 12.77 -29.06
CA PHE A 20 -9.33 13.95 -29.82
C PHE A 20 -8.25 13.64 -30.87
N ALA A 21 -7.75 12.43 -30.94
CA ALA A 21 -6.70 11.98 -31.83
C ALA A 21 -5.43 12.86 -31.80
N PHE A 22 -5.06 13.36 -30.59
CA PHE A 22 -3.83 14.13 -30.43
C PHE A 22 -2.61 13.28 -30.77
N TYR A 23 -1.60 13.90 -31.38
CA TYR A 23 -0.35 13.21 -31.74
C TYR A 23 0.42 12.75 -30.49
N LEU A 24 0.31 13.53 -29.41
CA LEU A 24 0.75 13.18 -28.06
C LEU A 24 -0.30 13.67 -27.05
N ALA A 25 -0.62 12.83 -26.09
CA ALA A 25 -1.16 13.23 -24.79
C ALA A 25 -0.26 12.62 -23.71
N ALA A 26 0.33 13.45 -22.85
CA ALA A 26 1.31 12.98 -21.86
C ALA A 26 1.16 13.72 -20.54
N ILE A 27 1.46 13.01 -19.44
CA ILE A 27 1.59 13.61 -18.12
C ILE A 27 3.02 13.37 -17.65
N GLN A 28 3.70 14.44 -17.30
CA GLN A 28 5.01 14.42 -16.66
C GLN A 28 4.88 14.90 -15.22
N ARG A 29 5.40 14.11 -14.26
CA ARG A 29 5.46 14.48 -12.85
C ARG A 29 6.77 15.22 -12.56
N LEU A 30 6.70 16.29 -11.78
CA LEU A 30 7.86 17.02 -11.29
C LEU A 30 8.45 16.30 -10.07
N GLU A 31 9.70 15.87 -10.18
CA GLU A 31 10.48 15.26 -9.11
C GLU A 31 11.25 16.31 -8.31
N GLU A 32 11.58 15.97 -7.05
CA GLU A 32 12.28 16.87 -6.11
C GLU A 32 13.63 17.37 -6.66
N GLU A 33 14.29 16.58 -7.50
CA GLU A 33 15.58 16.91 -8.12
C GLU A 33 15.48 17.89 -9.29
N GLY A 34 14.28 18.40 -9.62
CA GLY A 34 14.05 19.31 -10.72
C GLY A 34 14.00 18.60 -12.08
N THR A 35 13.52 17.38 -12.10
CA THR A 35 13.30 16.57 -13.31
C THR A 35 11.82 16.34 -13.54
N LEU A 36 11.36 16.44 -14.77
CA LEU A 36 10.04 16.01 -15.21
C LEU A 36 10.12 14.56 -15.69
N LEU A 37 9.44 13.66 -15.00
CA LEU A 37 9.37 12.23 -15.32
C LEU A 37 8.05 11.92 -16.02
N LEU A 38 8.11 11.31 -17.20
CA LEU A 38 6.92 10.80 -17.91
C LEU A 38 6.26 9.70 -17.09
N VAL A 39 5.05 9.93 -16.61
CA VAL A 39 4.29 8.96 -15.79
C VAL A 39 3.14 8.33 -16.59
N ALA A 40 2.67 8.99 -17.65
CA ALA A 40 1.69 8.46 -18.58
C ALA A 40 1.84 9.13 -19.94
N GLY A 41 1.59 8.39 -21.01
CA GLY A 41 1.61 8.91 -22.38
C GLY A 41 0.80 8.04 -23.32
N ALA A 42 0.11 8.68 -24.25
CA ALA A 42 -0.68 8.04 -25.31
C ALA A 42 -0.45 8.76 -26.64
N GLY A 43 -0.60 8.01 -27.73
CA GLY A 43 -0.40 8.49 -29.10
C GLY A 43 0.96 8.17 -29.67
N PRO A 44 1.16 8.39 -30.99
CA PRO A 44 2.36 7.97 -31.74
C PRO A 44 3.68 8.48 -31.14
N LEU A 45 3.72 9.72 -30.65
CA LEU A 45 4.96 10.25 -30.06
C LEU A 45 5.25 9.64 -28.68
N ALA A 46 4.25 9.24 -27.91
CA ALA A 46 4.45 8.55 -26.63
C ALA A 46 5.13 7.20 -26.82
N GLU A 47 4.80 6.46 -27.89
CA GLU A 47 5.46 5.20 -28.24
C GLU A 47 6.94 5.43 -28.52
N VAL A 48 7.28 6.45 -29.32
CA VAL A 48 8.66 6.84 -29.63
C VAL A 48 9.41 7.24 -28.35
N MET A 49 8.80 8.05 -27.48
CA MET A 49 9.43 8.48 -26.23
C MET A 49 9.76 7.29 -25.33
N THR A 50 8.87 6.31 -25.25
CA THR A 50 9.06 5.10 -24.44
C THR A 50 10.13 4.19 -25.06
N GLU A 51 10.10 3.97 -26.36
CA GLU A 51 11.07 3.12 -27.08
C GLU A 51 12.52 3.65 -26.95
N PHE A 52 12.69 4.97 -27.00
CA PHE A 52 14.02 5.61 -26.91
C PHE A 52 14.39 6.06 -25.49
N LEU A 53 13.63 5.65 -24.46
CA LEU A 53 13.84 6.03 -23.05
C LEU A 53 13.89 7.56 -22.82
N LEU A 54 13.13 8.32 -23.61
CA LEU A 54 12.99 9.77 -23.49
C LEU A 54 11.96 10.14 -22.41
N VAL A 55 12.05 9.48 -21.27
CA VAL A 55 11.06 9.58 -20.18
C VAL A 55 11.38 10.68 -19.17
N GLU A 56 12.61 11.20 -19.19
CA GLU A 56 13.08 12.26 -18.29
C GLU A 56 13.41 13.54 -19.06
N GLN A 57 13.09 14.68 -18.43
CA GLN A 57 13.41 16.02 -18.94
C GLN A 57 13.79 16.93 -17.78
N ALA A 58 14.91 17.66 -17.92
CA ALA A 58 15.28 18.67 -16.92
C ALA A 58 14.25 19.82 -16.91
N VAL A 59 13.89 20.27 -15.72
CA VAL A 59 12.86 21.32 -15.53
C VAL A 59 13.27 22.68 -16.10
N ASP A 60 14.56 22.92 -16.30
CA ASP A 60 15.09 24.16 -16.87
C ASP A 60 15.03 24.20 -18.40
N THR A 61 14.61 23.14 -19.06
CA THR A 61 14.53 22.98 -20.51
C THR A 61 13.09 22.72 -21.00
N GLY A 62 12.82 23.07 -22.23
CA GLY A 62 11.58 22.76 -22.90
C GLY A 62 10.35 23.59 -22.46
N ILE A 63 9.28 23.49 -23.25
CA ILE A 63 8.00 24.15 -22.96
C ILE A 63 7.41 23.59 -21.66
N ASN A 64 7.43 22.27 -21.46
CA ASN A 64 6.96 21.63 -20.23
C ASN A 64 7.73 22.09 -18.99
N GLY A 65 9.07 22.25 -19.12
CA GLY A 65 9.90 22.82 -18.04
C GLY A 65 9.54 24.26 -17.74
N ARG A 66 9.25 25.08 -18.78
CA ARG A 66 8.75 26.46 -18.57
C ARG A 66 7.41 26.49 -17.81
N VAL A 67 6.47 25.61 -18.19
CA VAL A 67 5.18 25.47 -17.50
C VAL A 67 5.38 24.99 -16.07
N ALA A 68 6.23 23.99 -15.84
CA ALA A 68 6.50 23.48 -14.50
C ALA A 68 7.10 24.56 -13.57
N ARG A 69 7.99 25.43 -14.05
CA ARG A 69 8.58 26.51 -13.26
C ARG A 69 7.62 27.67 -13.00
N SER A 70 6.79 28.03 -14.00
CA SER A 70 5.92 29.22 -13.92
C SER A 70 4.53 28.93 -13.36
N GLY A 71 4.05 27.69 -13.47
CA GLY A 71 2.65 27.32 -13.21
C GLY A 71 1.67 27.88 -14.24
N CYS A 72 2.16 28.48 -15.34
CA CYS A 72 1.33 29.14 -16.36
C CYS A 72 1.18 28.24 -17.59
N THR A 73 -0.04 28.17 -18.12
CA THR A 73 -0.35 27.47 -19.37
C THR A 73 0.47 28.02 -20.53
N ALA A 74 1.01 27.16 -21.36
CA ALA A 74 1.68 27.50 -22.60
C ALA A 74 0.88 26.96 -23.80
N LEU A 75 0.36 27.88 -24.63
CA LEU A 75 -0.23 27.57 -25.94
C LEU A 75 0.75 28.00 -27.03
N VAL A 76 1.36 27.04 -27.71
CA VAL A 76 2.34 27.26 -28.77
C VAL A 76 1.71 26.89 -30.09
N ALA A 77 1.39 27.91 -30.91
CA ALA A 77 0.71 27.71 -32.19
C ALA A 77 1.65 27.16 -33.28
N ASP A 78 2.95 27.44 -33.19
CA ASP A 78 3.98 26.87 -34.09
C ASP A 78 5.26 26.62 -33.27
N THR A 79 5.55 25.36 -33.02
CA THR A 79 6.68 24.90 -32.19
C THR A 79 8.04 25.35 -32.78
N ARG A 80 8.14 25.53 -34.10
CA ARG A 80 9.38 26.00 -34.78
C ARG A 80 9.74 27.43 -34.42
N LEU A 81 8.78 28.19 -33.89
CA LEU A 81 8.97 29.58 -33.52
C LEU A 81 9.23 29.74 -31.99
N ASP A 82 9.11 28.69 -31.23
CA ASP A 82 9.38 28.69 -29.79
C ASP A 82 10.78 28.14 -29.52
N SER A 83 11.64 28.98 -28.95
CA SER A 83 13.04 28.62 -28.65
C SER A 83 13.19 27.53 -27.56
N ASP A 84 12.17 27.31 -26.78
CA ASP A 84 12.17 26.28 -25.73
C ASP A 84 11.68 24.92 -26.25
N TYR A 85 11.17 24.84 -27.49
CA TYR A 85 10.69 23.56 -28.01
C TYR A 85 11.85 22.56 -28.20
N ILE A 86 11.62 21.32 -27.71
CA ILE A 86 12.58 20.21 -27.81
C ILE A 86 12.09 19.23 -28.86
N VAL A 87 12.84 19.10 -29.96
CA VAL A 87 12.59 18.10 -31.00
C VAL A 87 12.87 16.72 -30.47
N ARG A 88 11.85 15.86 -30.39
CA ARG A 88 11.98 14.49 -29.88
C ARG A 88 12.03 13.44 -30.99
N ASP A 89 11.32 13.67 -32.10
CA ASP A 89 11.37 12.86 -33.30
C ASP A 89 11.73 13.74 -34.54
N PRO A 90 12.90 13.55 -35.12
CA PRO A 90 13.30 14.34 -36.32
C PRO A 90 12.49 14.02 -37.59
N HIS A 91 11.70 12.94 -37.59
CA HIS A 91 10.91 12.51 -38.75
C HIS A 91 9.46 12.99 -38.70
N THR A 92 8.91 13.19 -37.49
CA THR A 92 7.53 13.65 -37.31
C THR A 92 7.50 14.69 -36.20
N ASP A 93 7.75 15.93 -36.60
CA ASP A 93 7.86 17.07 -35.67
C ASP A 93 6.49 17.71 -35.46
N PRO A 94 5.89 17.60 -34.24
CA PRO A 94 4.64 18.28 -33.89
C PRO A 94 4.77 19.79 -34.14
N ARG A 95 3.69 20.40 -34.64
CA ARG A 95 3.67 21.83 -35.01
C ARG A 95 2.98 22.72 -34.03
N SER A 96 2.17 22.16 -33.14
CA SER A 96 1.57 22.94 -32.07
C SER A 96 1.58 22.12 -30.76
N GLU A 97 1.69 22.84 -29.66
CA GLU A 97 1.77 22.27 -28.31
C GLU A 97 0.91 23.10 -27.35
N LEU A 98 0.16 22.39 -26.49
CA LEU A 98 -0.54 22.97 -25.35
C LEU A 98 -0.11 22.23 -24.09
N SER A 99 0.56 22.96 -23.20
CA SER A 99 1.07 22.43 -21.92
C SER A 99 0.43 23.16 -20.77
N VAL A 100 -0.11 22.42 -19.80
CA VAL A 100 -0.85 22.94 -18.67
C VAL A 100 -0.30 22.37 -17.36
N ALA A 101 -0.08 23.23 -16.36
CA ALA A 101 0.38 22.81 -15.05
C ALA A 101 -0.74 22.06 -14.29
N ILE A 102 -0.41 20.90 -13.70
CA ILE A 102 -1.25 20.20 -12.75
C ILE A 102 -0.86 20.70 -11.36
N MET A 103 -1.78 21.44 -10.72
CA MET A 103 -1.55 22.09 -9.44
C MET A 103 -2.06 21.22 -8.29
N VAL A 104 -1.23 21.01 -7.27
CA VAL A 104 -1.60 20.36 -5.99
C VAL A 104 -1.14 21.26 -4.85
N ASP A 105 -2.04 21.68 -3.98
CA ASP A 105 -1.77 22.56 -2.83
C ASP A 105 -1.01 23.84 -3.15
N GLY A 106 -1.27 24.42 -4.34
CA GLY A 106 -0.63 25.66 -4.78
C GLY A 106 0.78 25.47 -5.36
N ALA A 107 1.29 24.25 -5.42
CA ALA A 107 2.55 23.88 -6.09
C ALA A 107 2.28 23.11 -7.38
N VAL A 108 3.21 23.16 -8.33
CA VAL A 108 3.14 22.34 -9.54
C VAL A 108 3.53 20.91 -9.20
N TRP A 109 2.60 19.99 -9.34
CA TRP A 109 2.84 18.55 -9.21
C TRP A 109 3.37 17.94 -10.50
N GLY A 110 2.96 18.48 -11.66
CA GLY A 110 3.34 17.98 -12.96
C GLY A 110 2.77 18.82 -14.09
N VAL A 111 2.93 18.34 -15.31
CA VAL A 111 2.46 19.00 -16.54
C VAL A 111 1.65 18.01 -17.38
N LEU A 112 0.45 18.44 -17.80
CA LEU A 112 -0.33 17.78 -18.84
C LEU A 112 0.04 18.45 -20.17
N ASN A 113 0.60 17.66 -21.09
CA ASN A 113 1.07 18.11 -22.40
C ASN A 113 0.25 17.41 -23.48
N ILE A 114 -0.23 18.18 -24.46
CA ILE A 114 -0.82 17.65 -25.70
C ILE A 114 -0.16 18.32 -26.92
N GLU A 115 0.08 17.52 -27.95
CA GLU A 115 0.73 17.98 -29.18
C GLU A 115 -0.03 17.53 -30.43
N ALA A 116 0.05 18.33 -31.49
CA ALA A 116 -0.55 18.04 -32.78
C ALA A 116 0.41 18.33 -33.92
N VAL A 117 0.23 17.62 -35.04
CA VAL A 117 1.09 17.75 -36.25
C VAL A 117 0.80 19.01 -37.04
N GLU A 118 -0.37 19.63 -36.93
CA GLU A 118 -0.74 20.86 -37.59
C GLU A 118 -0.40 22.08 -36.72
N SER A 119 0.02 23.18 -37.38
CA SER A 119 0.20 24.47 -36.70
C SER A 119 -1.17 25.06 -36.35
N GLY A 120 -1.29 25.64 -35.16
CA GLY A 120 -2.52 26.29 -34.70
C GLY A 120 -3.69 25.33 -34.47
N ALA A 121 -3.40 24.04 -34.14
CA ALA A 121 -4.40 23.04 -33.93
C ALA A 121 -5.28 23.30 -32.68
N PHE A 122 -4.74 24.00 -31.72
CA PHE A 122 -5.42 24.25 -30.44
C PHE A 122 -6.07 25.63 -30.40
N THR A 123 -7.30 25.67 -29.89
CA THR A 123 -8.13 26.86 -29.71
C THR A 123 -8.23 27.25 -28.24
N ASP A 124 -8.77 28.44 -27.93
CA ASP A 124 -9.07 28.84 -26.56
C ASP A 124 -10.04 27.87 -25.83
N ALA A 125 -10.91 27.19 -26.59
CA ALA A 125 -11.79 26.18 -26.02
C ALA A 125 -10.99 24.93 -25.56
N ASP A 126 -9.99 24.53 -26.32
CA ASP A 126 -9.09 23.43 -25.96
C ASP A 126 -8.26 23.77 -24.72
N VAL A 127 -7.79 25.02 -24.63
CA VAL A 127 -7.11 25.51 -23.42
C VAL A 127 -7.98 25.33 -22.18
N VAL A 128 -9.23 25.84 -22.23
CA VAL A 128 -10.19 25.72 -21.11
C VAL A 128 -10.46 24.26 -20.77
N LEU A 129 -10.61 23.39 -21.75
CA LEU A 129 -10.82 21.97 -21.57
C LEU A 129 -9.63 21.32 -20.84
N VAL A 130 -8.41 21.52 -21.36
CA VAL A 130 -7.21 20.89 -20.79
C VAL A 130 -6.86 21.44 -19.42
N GLU A 131 -7.08 22.74 -19.17
CA GLU A 131 -6.97 23.34 -17.83
C GLU A 131 -7.98 22.73 -16.84
N THR A 132 -9.22 22.46 -17.29
CA THR A 132 -10.23 21.81 -16.46
C THR A 132 -9.83 20.38 -16.09
N ILE A 133 -9.28 19.64 -17.05
CA ILE A 133 -8.78 18.29 -16.84
C ILE A 133 -7.58 18.31 -15.87
N ALA A 134 -6.62 19.22 -16.09
CA ALA A 134 -5.46 19.38 -15.20
C ALA A 134 -5.87 19.74 -13.78
N ALA A 135 -6.86 20.62 -13.58
CA ALA A 135 -7.39 20.96 -12.27
C ALA A 135 -8.09 19.77 -11.59
N SER A 136 -8.83 18.98 -12.37
CA SER A 136 -9.48 17.75 -11.87
C SER A 136 -8.46 16.69 -11.45
N LEU A 137 -7.41 16.51 -12.26
CA LEU A 137 -6.27 15.63 -11.94
C LEU A 137 -5.57 16.09 -10.66
N GLY A 138 -5.26 17.39 -10.52
CA GLY A 138 -4.66 17.94 -9.31
C GLY A 138 -5.48 17.65 -8.05
N THR A 139 -6.80 17.80 -8.14
CA THR A 139 -7.72 17.47 -7.04
C THR A 139 -7.70 15.97 -6.71
N ALA A 140 -7.66 15.10 -7.71
CA ALA A 140 -7.62 13.65 -7.51
C ALA A 140 -6.27 13.20 -6.91
N VAL A 141 -5.16 13.75 -7.40
CA VAL A 141 -3.82 13.49 -6.84
C VAL A 141 -3.72 13.96 -5.38
N HIS A 142 -4.19 15.18 -5.08
CA HIS A 142 -4.25 15.68 -3.70
C HIS A 142 -5.04 14.73 -2.78
N ARG A 143 -6.25 14.35 -3.21
CA ARG A 143 -7.09 13.42 -2.44
C ARG A 143 -6.42 12.08 -2.19
N ALA A 144 -5.77 11.51 -3.20
CA ALA A 144 -5.04 10.24 -3.06
C ALA A 144 -3.86 10.38 -2.09
N GLY A 145 -3.12 11.50 -2.13
CA GLY A 145 -2.05 11.82 -1.19
C GLY A 145 -2.55 11.92 0.25
N VAL A 146 -3.62 12.68 0.49
CA VAL A 146 -4.22 12.82 1.84
C VAL A 146 -4.69 11.48 2.40
N ILE A 147 -5.30 10.64 1.57
CA ILE A 147 -5.72 9.29 2.01
C ILE A 147 -4.50 8.45 2.39
N ALA A 148 -3.44 8.46 1.58
CA ALA A 148 -2.21 7.71 1.85
C ALA A 148 -1.53 8.18 3.16
N ASP A 149 -1.44 9.50 3.39
CA ASP A 149 -0.87 10.07 4.60
C ASP A 149 -1.69 9.72 5.85
N LEU A 150 -3.02 9.74 5.72
CA LEU A 150 -3.91 9.35 6.80
C LEU A 150 -3.75 7.86 7.15
N GLU A 151 -3.69 6.98 6.15
CA GLU A 151 -3.46 5.54 6.34
C GLU A 151 -2.08 5.28 6.98
N CYS A 152 -1.04 5.97 6.53
CA CYS A 152 0.30 5.87 7.09
C CYS A 152 0.32 6.33 8.56
N THR A 153 -0.23 7.49 8.86
CA THR A 153 -0.32 8.03 10.22
C THR A 153 -1.11 7.11 11.13
N PHE A 154 -2.23 6.60 10.65
CA PHE A 154 -3.08 5.68 11.38
C PHE A 154 -2.34 4.37 11.70
N THR A 155 -1.72 3.75 10.69
CA THR A 155 -0.97 2.49 10.86
C THR A 155 0.20 2.66 11.83
N THR A 156 0.93 3.78 11.70
CA THR A 156 2.04 4.10 12.60
C THR A 156 1.55 4.32 14.04
N THR A 157 0.41 4.98 14.22
CA THR A 157 -0.17 5.19 15.56
C THR A 157 -0.57 3.86 16.20
N LEU A 158 -1.20 2.96 15.43
CA LEU A 158 -1.52 1.61 15.93
C LEU A 158 -0.25 0.86 16.33
N ALA A 159 0.79 0.91 15.49
CA ALA A 159 2.07 0.27 15.78
C ALA A 159 2.70 0.78 17.09
N VAL A 160 2.65 2.07 17.35
CA VAL A 160 3.14 2.66 18.63
C VAL A 160 2.31 2.19 19.82
N ILE A 161 0.99 2.09 19.67
CA ILE A 161 0.12 1.58 20.75
C ILE A 161 0.42 0.11 21.05
N THR A 162 0.50 -0.74 20.04
CA THR A 162 0.78 -2.17 20.19
C THR A 162 2.18 -2.41 20.74
N SER A 163 3.20 -1.73 20.23
CA SER A 163 4.57 -1.85 20.77
C SER A 163 4.69 -1.38 22.24
N THR A 164 3.83 -0.46 22.67
CA THR A 164 3.76 -0.06 24.09
C THR A 164 3.22 -1.21 24.98
N VAL A 165 2.31 -2.03 24.45
CA VAL A 165 1.82 -3.22 25.15
C VAL A 165 2.87 -4.32 25.11
N GLU A 166 3.51 -4.55 23.95
CA GLU A 166 4.59 -5.52 23.75
C GLU A 166 5.83 -5.21 24.61
N ALA A 167 6.15 -3.95 24.83
CA ALA A 167 7.24 -3.52 25.72
C ALA A 167 7.08 -4.00 27.18
N LYS A 168 5.86 -4.46 27.57
CA LYS A 168 5.63 -5.14 28.84
C LYS A 168 6.02 -6.62 28.81
N ASP A 169 6.11 -7.22 27.63
CA ASP A 169 6.27 -8.64 27.39
C ASP A 169 7.60 -8.86 26.66
N ASP A 170 8.74 -8.65 27.16
CA ASP A 170 10.10 -8.92 26.57
C ASP A 170 10.16 -9.29 25.06
N TYR A 171 9.09 -9.00 24.29
CA TYR A 171 8.99 -9.15 22.84
C TYR A 171 9.72 -8.02 22.12
N THR A 172 10.28 -8.32 20.97
CA THR A 172 10.87 -7.29 20.09
C THR A 172 9.78 -6.33 19.61
N ALA A 173 10.05 -5.04 19.62
CA ALA A 173 9.11 -3.98 19.23
C ALA A 173 8.61 -4.06 17.76
N SER A 174 9.06 -5.03 16.97
CA SER A 174 8.68 -5.26 15.58
C SER A 174 7.72 -6.44 15.38
N HIS A 175 7.56 -7.32 16.37
CA HIS A 175 6.80 -8.58 16.24
C HIS A 175 5.38 -8.36 15.64
N GLY A 176 4.59 -7.48 16.23
CA GLY A 176 3.24 -7.23 15.75
C GLY A 176 3.18 -6.69 14.32
N GLN A 177 4.19 -5.91 13.90
CA GLN A 177 4.28 -5.41 12.53
C GLN A 177 4.68 -6.50 11.54
N ASP A 178 5.63 -7.36 11.91
CA ASP A 178 6.13 -8.45 11.07
C ASP A 178 5.03 -9.48 10.83
N VAL A 179 4.32 -9.90 11.90
CA VAL A 179 3.15 -10.78 11.81
C VAL A 179 2.03 -10.15 10.97
N ALA A 180 1.74 -8.85 11.16
CA ALA A 180 0.69 -8.16 10.41
C ALA A 180 1.00 -8.05 8.91
N GLY A 181 2.24 -7.72 8.55
CA GLY A 181 2.67 -7.65 7.15
C GLY A 181 2.61 -9.02 6.46
N LEU A 182 3.03 -10.07 7.16
CA LEU A 182 2.95 -11.44 6.65
C LEU A 182 1.49 -11.89 6.51
N ALA A 183 0.64 -11.61 7.49
CA ALA A 183 -0.77 -11.97 7.47
C ALA A 183 -1.54 -11.31 6.31
N GLU A 184 -1.23 -10.05 5.99
CA GLU A 184 -1.80 -9.35 4.83
C GLU A 184 -1.43 -10.04 3.51
N ARG A 185 -0.16 -10.38 3.30
CA ARG A 185 0.29 -11.08 2.09
C ARG A 185 -0.32 -12.48 1.96
N VAL A 186 -0.43 -13.22 3.06
CA VAL A 186 -1.10 -14.52 3.09
C VAL A 186 -2.59 -14.38 2.75
N ALA A 187 -3.25 -13.34 3.27
CA ALA A 187 -4.66 -13.05 2.97
C ALA A 187 -4.89 -12.79 1.48
N LEU A 188 -4.04 -11.97 0.85
CA LEU A 188 -4.08 -11.73 -0.61
C LEU A 188 -3.84 -13.02 -1.40
N ARG A 189 -2.91 -13.86 -0.99
CA ARG A 189 -2.60 -15.14 -1.65
C ARG A 189 -3.74 -16.15 -1.55
N ILE A 190 -4.53 -16.12 -0.47
CA ILE A 190 -5.75 -16.93 -0.32
C ILE A 190 -6.88 -16.42 -1.23
N GLY A 191 -6.79 -15.20 -1.75
CA GLY A 191 -7.77 -14.59 -2.66
C GLY A 191 -8.70 -13.59 -1.99
N LEU A 192 -8.37 -13.09 -0.81
CA LEU A 192 -9.09 -11.96 -0.21
C LEU A 192 -8.77 -10.68 -1.00
N ASP A 193 -9.74 -9.79 -1.10
CA ASP A 193 -9.52 -8.48 -1.70
C ASP A 193 -8.63 -7.56 -0.81
N ALA A 194 -8.17 -6.44 -1.37
CA ALA A 194 -7.27 -5.52 -0.68
C ALA A 194 -7.86 -4.94 0.62
N SER A 195 -9.19 -4.75 0.70
CA SER A 195 -9.86 -4.28 1.92
C SER A 195 -9.87 -5.35 3.00
N GLN A 196 -10.21 -6.58 2.62
CA GLN A 196 -10.22 -7.73 3.53
C GLN A 196 -8.81 -8.07 4.02
N ALA A 197 -7.79 -8.01 3.15
CA ALA A 197 -6.40 -8.25 3.53
C ALA A 197 -5.90 -7.17 4.51
N ARG A 198 -6.26 -5.92 4.32
CA ARG A 198 -5.99 -4.83 5.26
C ARG A 198 -6.67 -5.04 6.62
N ASP A 199 -7.90 -5.54 6.64
CA ASP A 199 -8.60 -5.90 7.87
C ASP A 199 -7.86 -7.01 8.62
N VAL A 200 -7.35 -8.03 7.93
CA VAL A 200 -6.49 -9.07 8.51
C VAL A 200 -5.23 -8.46 9.11
N ARG A 201 -4.58 -7.53 8.42
CA ARG A 201 -3.41 -6.81 8.92
C ARG A 201 -3.71 -6.06 10.23
N TYR A 202 -4.81 -5.30 10.29
CA TYR A 202 -5.19 -4.58 11.50
C TYR A 202 -5.55 -5.52 12.65
N ALA A 203 -6.26 -6.61 12.38
CA ALA A 203 -6.56 -7.62 13.39
C ALA A 203 -5.27 -8.28 13.92
N ALA A 204 -4.29 -8.55 13.04
CA ALA A 204 -2.99 -9.07 13.42
C ALA A 204 -2.19 -8.09 14.28
N MET A 205 -2.17 -6.79 13.95
CA MET A 205 -1.53 -5.77 14.80
C MET A 205 -2.16 -5.72 16.20
N LEU A 206 -3.45 -5.97 16.31
CA LEU A 206 -4.21 -5.80 17.55
C LEU A 206 -4.43 -7.11 18.32
N HIS A 207 -3.97 -8.27 17.81
CA HIS A 207 -4.31 -9.56 18.38
C HIS A 207 -3.91 -9.71 19.84
N ASP A 208 -2.83 -9.09 20.23
CA ASP A 208 -2.25 -9.13 21.58
C ASP A 208 -2.54 -7.88 22.44
N VAL A 209 -3.32 -6.91 21.94
CA VAL A 209 -3.59 -5.64 22.65
C VAL A 209 -4.18 -5.86 24.07
N GLY A 210 -4.89 -6.95 24.27
CA GLY A 210 -5.48 -7.32 25.57
C GLY A 210 -4.46 -7.71 26.64
N LYS A 211 -3.20 -7.95 26.30
CA LYS A 211 -2.11 -8.18 27.28
C LYS A 211 -1.92 -6.98 28.23
N ILE A 212 -2.43 -5.80 27.87
CA ILE A 212 -2.47 -4.64 28.78
C ILE A 212 -3.13 -4.96 30.13
N ALA A 213 -4.09 -5.86 30.14
CA ALA A 213 -4.82 -6.28 31.36
C ALA A 213 -4.12 -7.41 32.12
N VAL A 214 -3.08 -8.02 31.58
CA VAL A 214 -2.32 -9.09 32.26
C VAL A 214 -1.30 -8.46 33.23
N PRO A 215 -1.23 -8.89 34.49
CA PRO A 215 -0.22 -8.41 35.43
C PRO A 215 1.21 -8.67 34.93
N SER A 216 2.10 -7.68 35.12
CA SER A 216 3.50 -7.79 34.64
C SER A 216 4.26 -8.97 35.30
N GLU A 217 3.90 -9.32 36.52
CA GLU A 217 4.47 -10.47 37.26
C GLU A 217 4.17 -11.82 36.57
N ILE A 218 3.07 -11.88 35.77
CA ILE A 218 2.70 -13.07 35.01
C ILE A 218 3.39 -13.02 33.63
N LEU A 219 3.36 -11.87 32.95
CA LEU A 219 4.00 -11.70 31.64
C LEU A 219 5.52 -11.98 31.69
N LEU A 220 6.20 -11.43 32.69
CA LEU A 220 7.66 -11.51 32.84
C LEU A 220 8.12 -12.68 33.74
N LYS A 221 7.23 -13.63 34.03
CA LYS A 221 7.56 -14.72 34.96
C LYS A 221 8.64 -15.64 34.34
N PRO A 222 9.81 -15.81 35.00
CA PRO A 222 10.89 -16.62 34.47
C PRO A 222 10.70 -18.14 34.64
N SER A 223 9.52 -18.58 35.04
CA SER A 223 9.17 -20.00 35.26
C SER A 223 7.80 -20.30 34.63
N PRO A 224 7.47 -21.57 34.39
CA PRO A 224 6.15 -21.94 33.85
C PRO A 224 5.01 -21.35 34.68
N LEU A 225 3.97 -20.92 33.98
CA LEU A 225 2.76 -20.38 34.57
C LEU A 225 1.99 -21.51 35.28
N THR A 226 1.41 -21.20 36.43
CA THR A 226 0.43 -22.06 37.11
C THR A 226 -0.91 -22.05 36.36
N GLU A 227 -1.80 -23.00 36.65
CA GLU A 227 -3.15 -23.03 36.05
C GLU A 227 -3.93 -21.72 36.25
N GLN A 228 -3.82 -21.13 37.44
CA GLN A 228 -4.48 -19.85 37.75
C GLN A 228 -3.90 -18.68 36.95
N GLU A 229 -2.58 -18.64 36.79
CA GLU A 229 -1.89 -17.62 35.95
C GLU A 229 -2.22 -17.82 34.50
N TRP A 230 -2.36 -19.06 34.02
CA TRP A 230 -2.81 -19.36 32.65
C TRP A 230 -4.22 -18.85 32.38
N VAL A 231 -5.15 -18.91 33.33
CA VAL A 231 -6.49 -18.33 33.21
C VAL A 231 -6.41 -16.82 32.94
N LEU A 232 -5.54 -16.11 33.67
CA LEU A 232 -5.33 -14.68 33.50
C LEU A 232 -4.64 -14.38 32.14
N MET A 233 -3.62 -15.15 31.77
CA MET A 233 -2.93 -15.01 30.50
C MET A 233 -3.90 -15.20 29.32
N ARG A 234 -4.67 -16.28 29.29
CA ARG A 234 -5.68 -16.54 28.23
C ARG A 234 -6.77 -15.49 28.15
N GLY A 235 -7.04 -14.79 29.27
CA GLY A 235 -8.02 -13.71 29.34
C GLY A 235 -7.71 -12.53 28.42
N HIS A 236 -6.44 -12.36 27.97
CA HIS A 236 -6.09 -11.25 27.07
C HIS A 236 -6.86 -11.31 25.75
N ALA A 237 -7.13 -12.49 25.20
CA ALA A 237 -7.87 -12.63 23.95
C ALA A 237 -9.31 -12.07 24.07
N VAL A 238 -9.95 -12.31 25.20
CA VAL A 238 -11.29 -11.75 25.51
C VAL A 238 -11.20 -10.23 25.63
N VAL A 239 -10.25 -9.73 26.44
CA VAL A 239 -10.08 -8.29 26.67
C VAL A 239 -9.71 -7.58 25.37
N GLY A 240 -8.84 -8.18 24.54
CA GLY A 240 -8.47 -7.64 23.23
C GLY A 240 -9.68 -7.51 22.30
N GLY A 241 -10.49 -8.56 22.16
CA GLY A 241 -11.73 -8.51 21.41
C GLY A 241 -12.70 -7.43 21.92
N ASP A 242 -12.87 -7.32 23.26
CA ASP A 242 -13.74 -6.31 23.86
C ASP A 242 -13.22 -4.88 23.64
N LEU A 243 -11.92 -4.64 23.70
CA LEU A 243 -11.32 -3.33 23.46
C LEU A 243 -11.50 -2.91 22.00
N VAL A 244 -11.18 -3.80 21.05
CA VAL A 244 -11.32 -3.56 19.61
C VAL A 244 -12.79 -3.36 19.24
N GLY A 245 -13.69 -4.14 19.82
CA GLY A 245 -15.14 -4.04 19.58
C GLY A 245 -15.79 -2.71 20.00
N ARG A 246 -15.14 -1.92 20.88
CA ARG A 246 -15.60 -0.58 21.28
C ARG A 246 -15.24 0.50 20.27
N ILE A 247 -14.32 0.24 19.37
CA ILE A 247 -13.92 1.16 18.30
C ILE A 247 -14.82 0.91 17.10
N ALA A 248 -15.76 1.83 16.81
CA ALA A 248 -16.77 1.62 15.76
C ALA A 248 -16.16 1.20 14.41
N ALA A 249 -15.03 1.80 14.01
CA ALA A 249 -14.33 1.47 12.77
C ALA A 249 -13.73 0.05 12.77
N PHE A 250 -13.48 -0.56 13.93
CA PHE A 250 -12.82 -1.85 14.11
C PHE A 250 -13.70 -2.93 14.72
N ALA A 251 -14.95 -2.62 15.05
CA ALA A 251 -15.84 -3.54 15.71
C ALA A 251 -15.98 -4.89 14.97
N HIS A 252 -15.87 -4.85 13.63
CA HIS A 252 -15.90 -6.04 12.77
C HIS A 252 -14.66 -6.93 12.89
N LEU A 253 -13.52 -6.40 13.39
CA LEU A 253 -12.27 -7.15 13.64
C LEU A 253 -12.27 -7.89 14.98
N ALA A 254 -13.13 -7.47 15.92
CA ALA A 254 -13.17 -8.00 17.28
C ALA A 254 -13.28 -9.54 17.34
N PRO A 255 -14.10 -10.22 16.51
CA PRO A 255 -14.14 -11.68 16.48
C PRO A 255 -12.80 -12.32 16.10
N ALA A 256 -12.05 -11.73 15.16
CA ALA A 256 -10.76 -12.23 14.73
C ALA A 256 -9.70 -12.06 15.82
N VAL A 257 -9.66 -10.89 16.48
CA VAL A 257 -8.77 -10.62 17.62
C VAL A 257 -9.08 -11.57 18.79
N ARG A 258 -10.35 -11.77 19.12
CA ARG A 258 -10.76 -12.67 20.19
C ARG A 258 -10.35 -14.12 19.91
N ALA A 259 -10.47 -14.58 18.66
CA ALA A 259 -10.22 -15.96 18.25
C ALA A 259 -8.77 -16.23 17.78
N SER A 260 -7.84 -15.28 17.88
CA SER A 260 -6.47 -15.39 17.38
C SER A 260 -5.66 -16.56 17.97
N HIS A 261 -6.07 -17.06 19.12
CA HIS A 261 -5.44 -18.20 19.82
C HIS A 261 -6.32 -19.46 19.83
N GLU A 262 -7.37 -19.48 19.01
CA GLU A 262 -8.10 -20.72 18.74
C GLU A 262 -7.27 -21.69 17.91
N ARG A 263 -7.53 -22.96 18.04
CA ARG A 263 -6.84 -24.04 17.32
C ARG A 263 -7.83 -24.76 16.42
N TRP A 264 -7.36 -25.18 15.28
CA TRP A 264 -8.18 -25.92 14.30
C TRP A 264 -8.88 -27.14 14.91
N ASP A 265 -8.23 -27.81 15.87
CA ASP A 265 -8.73 -29.01 16.58
C ASP A 265 -9.66 -28.67 17.79
N GLY A 266 -10.02 -27.41 18.01
CA GLY A 266 -10.84 -26.98 19.15
C GLY A 266 -10.11 -26.96 20.49
N GLY A 267 -8.82 -27.25 20.53
CA GLY A 267 -7.98 -27.20 21.75
C GLY A 267 -7.48 -25.81 22.12
N GLY A 268 -7.95 -24.76 21.43
CA GLY A 268 -7.56 -23.36 21.63
C GLY A 268 -8.35 -22.64 22.73
N TYR A 269 -8.26 -21.33 22.73
CA TYR A 269 -8.98 -20.46 23.66
C TYR A 269 -9.34 -19.12 22.97
N PRO A 270 -10.32 -18.34 23.46
CA PRO A 270 -11.06 -18.51 24.72
C PRO A 270 -12.34 -19.36 24.60
N ASP A 271 -12.87 -19.56 23.38
CA ASP A 271 -14.20 -20.12 23.16
C ASP A 271 -14.19 -21.60 22.77
N GLY A 272 -13.00 -22.16 22.42
CA GLY A 272 -12.83 -23.55 21.96
C GLY A 272 -13.47 -23.79 20.60
N LEU A 273 -13.39 -22.80 19.69
CA LEU A 273 -13.89 -22.91 18.32
C LEU A 273 -13.07 -23.95 17.54
N GLU A 274 -13.75 -24.71 16.66
CA GLU A 274 -13.14 -25.77 15.86
C GLU A 274 -13.32 -25.51 14.36
N GLY A 275 -12.29 -25.75 13.58
CA GLY A 275 -12.33 -25.72 12.11
C GLY A 275 -12.79 -24.36 11.57
N GLU A 276 -13.80 -24.38 10.71
CA GLU A 276 -14.33 -23.17 10.04
C GLU A 276 -15.17 -22.27 10.96
N GLN A 277 -15.45 -22.67 12.20
CA GLN A 277 -16.06 -21.78 13.19
C GLN A 277 -15.09 -20.65 13.57
N ILE A 278 -13.78 -20.89 13.43
CA ILE A 278 -12.74 -19.87 13.66
C ILE A 278 -12.75 -18.89 12.48
N PRO A 279 -12.90 -17.57 12.71
CA PRO A 279 -12.81 -16.58 11.65
C PRO A 279 -11.55 -16.75 10.80
N LEU A 280 -11.64 -16.63 9.47
CA LEU A 280 -10.49 -16.83 8.58
C LEU A 280 -9.31 -15.93 8.95
N ALA A 281 -9.57 -14.67 9.30
CA ALA A 281 -8.53 -13.75 9.75
C ALA A 281 -7.79 -14.29 10.99
N ALA A 282 -8.49 -14.89 11.97
CA ALA A 282 -7.88 -15.48 13.14
C ALA A 282 -7.00 -16.68 12.78
N ARG A 283 -7.45 -17.54 11.84
CA ARG A 283 -6.66 -18.68 11.35
C ARG A 283 -5.37 -18.22 10.68
N ILE A 284 -5.43 -17.13 9.88
CA ILE A 284 -4.26 -16.52 9.23
C ILE A 284 -3.31 -15.96 10.29
N ILE A 285 -3.82 -15.21 11.27
CA ILE A 285 -3.03 -14.62 12.34
C ILE A 285 -2.31 -15.73 13.14
N ALA A 286 -3.02 -16.78 13.55
CA ALA A 286 -2.45 -17.90 14.31
C ALA A 286 -1.28 -18.59 13.57
N ALA A 287 -1.39 -18.77 12.25
CA ALA A 287 -0.33 -19.36 11.44
C ALA A 287 0.90 -18.44 11.32
N CYS A 288 0.68 -17.14 11.07
CA CYS A 288 1.76 -16.16 10.95
C CYS A 288 2.46 -15.91 12.30
N ASP A 289 1.72 -15.80 13.40
CA ASP A 289 2.28 -15.69 14.76
C ASP A 289 3.09 -16.93 15.14
N THR A 290 2.59 -18.13 14.79
CA THR A 290 3.34 -19.39 15.01
C THR A 290 4.65 -19.40 14.24
N PHE A 291 4.67 -18.96 12.98
CA PHE A 291 5.88 -18.85 12.17
C PHE A 291 6.87 -17.87 12.81
N ASP A 292 6.42 -16.64 13.08
CA ASP A 292 7.27 -15.60 13.68
C ASP A 292 7.83 -16.06 15.04
N ALA A 293 7.00 -16.69 15.84
CA ALA A 293 7.42 -17.27 17.10
C ALA A 293 8.54 -18.32 16.98
N ILE A 294 8.68 -18.99 15.84
CA ILE A 294 9.73 -20.01 15.60
C ILE A 294 11.03 -19.35 15.13
N VAL A 295 10.93 -18.36 14.24
CA VAL A 295 12.10 -17.75 13.57
C VAL A 295 12.69 -16.56 14.32
N THR A 296 12.03 -16.08 15.39
CA THR A 296 12.49 -14.94 16.20
C THR A 296 13.11 -15.42 17.52
N ASP A 297 14.21 -14.75 17.94
CA ASP A 297 14.82 -14.99 19.25
C ASP A 297 13.86 -14.63 20.38
N ARG A 298 13.75 -15.51 21.37
CA ARG A 298 12.99 -15.27 22.61
C ARG A 298 13.93 -15.37 23.82
N PRO A 299 13.64 -14.71 24.95
CA PRO A 299 14.53 -14.73 26.13
C PRO A 299 14.97 -16.12 26.59
N TYR A 300 14.12 -17.13 26.28
CA TYR A 300 14.35 -18.53 26.72
C TYR A 300 14.62 -19.50 25.56
N ARG A 301 14.66 -19.02 24.31
CA ARG A 301 14.83 -19.87 23.12
C ARG A 301 15.42 -19.09 21.95
N ALA A 302 16.54 -19.58 21.41
CA ALA A 302 17.10 -19.05 20.17
C ALA A 302 16.16 -19.30 18.96
N ALA A 303 16.21 -18.41 18.00
CA ALA A 303 15.56 -18.56 16.70
C ALA A 303 15.93 -19.89 16.06
N ARG A 304 14.98 -20.51 15.37
CA ARG A 304 15.23 -21.69 14.54
C ARG A 304 15.38 -21.28 13.08
N SER A 305 15.92 -22.18 12.26
CA SER A 305 16.02 -21.93 10.83
C SER A 305 14.66 -21.90 10.13
N ALA A 306 14.61 -21.30 8.94
CA ALA A 306 13.39 -21.28 8.13
C ALA A 306 12.93 -22.69 7.77
N GLU A 307 13.87 -23.64 7.50
CA GLU A 307 13.54 -25.01 7.22
C GLU A 307 12.90 -25.74 8.42
N GLU A 308 13.39 -25.47 9.63
CA GLU A 308 12.78 -26.00 10.87
C GLU A 308 11.38 -25.42 11.10
N ALA A 309 11.18 -24.14 10.78
CA ALA A 309 9.87 -23.50 10.85
C ALA A 309 8.88 -24.11 9.84
N HIS A 310 9.30 -24.33 8.59
CA HIS A 310 8.52 -25.02 7.57
C HIS A 310 8.08 -26.41 8.05
N ALA A 311 9.03 -27.23 8.52
CA ALA A 311 8.74 -28.59 8.99
C ALA A 311 7.75 -28.59 10.17
N GLU A 312 7.85 -27.62 11.08
CA GLU A 312 6.93 -27.50 12.20
C GLU A 312 5.52 -27.08 11.75
N LEU A 313 5.41 -26.09 10.84
CA LEU A 313 4.13 -25.67 10.27
C LEU A 313 3.42 -26.83 9.55
N GLU A 314 4.14 -27.60 8.74
CA GLU A 314 3.58 -28.81 8.09
C GLU A 314 3.13 -29.84 9.13
N ARG A 315 3.89 -30.03 10.20
CA ARG A 315 3.56 -31.00 11.28
C ARG A 315 2.28 -30.66 12.00
N VAL A 316 1.97 -29.36 12.22
CA VAL A 316 0.80 -28.91 12.96
C VAL A 316 -0.40 -28.55 12.07
N ALA A 317 -0.24 -28.58 10.75
CA ALA A 317 -1.31 -28.39 9.78
C ALA A 317 -2.42 -29.44 9.97
N GLY A 318 -3.67 -29.02 9.89
CA GLY A 318 -4.85 -29.86 10.08
C GLY A 318 -5.11 -30.26 11.55
N SER A 319 -4.25 -29.86 12.48
CA SER A 319 -4.45 -30.05 13.93
C SER A 319 -4.47 -28.72 14.68
N GLN A 320 -3.33 -28.10 14.89
CA GLN A 320 -3.28 -26.78 15.53
C GLN A 320 -3.67 -25.66 14.56
N LEU A 321 -3.23 -25.72 13.32
CA LEU A 321 -3.41 -24.69 12.30
C LEU A 321 -4.25 -25.23 11.12
N ASP A 322 -4.95 -24.30 10.45
CA ASP A 322 -5.67 -24.60 9.21
C ASP A 322 -4.67 -24.97 8.09
N GLU A 323 -4.84 -26.16 7.50
CA GLU A 323 -3.97 -26.68 6.44
C GLU A 323 -3.95 -25.78 5.20
N CYS A 324 -5.10 -25.19 4.82
CA CYS A 324 -5.17 -24.30 3.66
C CYS A 324 -4.38 -23.00 3.91
N VAL A 325 -4.46 -22.45 5.11
CA VAL A 325 -3.72 -21.27 5.52
C VAL A 325 -2.21 -21.55 5.59
N VAL A 326 -1.82 -22.69 6.19
CA VAL A 326 -0.40 -23.11 6.25
C VAL A 326 0.18 -23.25 4.85
N ARG A 327 -0.55 -23.86 3.90
CA ARG A 327 -0.10 -23.99 2.52
C ARG A 327 0.10 -22.64 1.85
N ALA A 328 -0.80 -21.68 2.06
CA ALA A 328 -0.67 -20.31 1.53
C ALA A 328 0.51 -19.57 2.15
N LEU A 329 0.73 -19.71 3.47
CA LEU A 329 1.87 -19.12 4.17
C LEU A 329 3.21 -19.66 3.63
N LEU A 330 3.36 -20.98 3.50
CA LEU A 330 4.57 -21.59 2.96
C LEU A 330 4.85 -21.15 1.51
N ALA A 331 3.80 -21.03 0.68
CA ALA A 331 3.93 -20.52 -0.69
C ALA A 331 4.31 -19.03 -0.72
N GLU A 332 3.88 -18.23 0.27
CA GLU A 332 4.28 -16.82 0.39
C GLU A 332 5.76 -16.70 0.76
N LEU A 333 6.20 -17.45 1.75
CA LEU A 333 7.60 -17.46 2.18
C LEU A 333 8.56 -17.89 1.07
N ALA A 334 8.18 -18.87 0.24
CA ALA A 334 8.98 -19.34 -0.90
C ALA A 334 9.08 -18.33 -2.06
N SER A 335 8.19 -17.35 -2.16
CA SER A 335 8.19 -16.32 -3.23
C SER A 335 8.87 -15.01 -2.83
N GLY A 336 9.30 -14.86 -1.59
CA GLY A 336 9.97 -13.68 -1.05
C GLY A 336 11.50 -13.77 -1.03
N ASP A 337 12.07 -14.89 -1.47
CA ASP A 337 13.49 -15.10 -1.78
C ASP A 337 13.73 -14.85 -3.29
#